data_154686299edb517c16a6dfe250418a25
#
_entry.id   154686299edb517c16a6dfe250418a25
#
_cell.length_a   1.000
_cell.length_b   1.000
_cell.length_c   1.000
_cell.angle_alpha   90.00
_cell.angle_beta   90.00
_cell.angle_gamma   90.00
#
_symmetry.space_group_name_H-M   'P 1'
#
loop_
_entity.id
_entity.type
_entity.pdbx_description
1 polymer ?
#
loop_
_entity_poly.entity_id
_entity_poly.type
_entity_poly.pdbx_seq_one_letter_code
_entity_poly.pdbx_strand_id
1 'polypeptide(L)'
;MNKTNVLVIVSSILISTAASAGSVLELATREFKQDPPILGTVHITTEDSSSHLEIKSISSNESGGLIYNGERKEIIAIDHDRQEYYVITQEQIDLIAGQIEEAMKEMEAALAQMPPEQREFARKMMEARMPIKKTGFSDGKLKKTGETDSIAGYDCDYYDVLNGENKFRDICVTDWEDFPEGQEVAGAMQELGDFFANMREAFAKSGGFDLMDSQQEMFAYMKELGGYPIRTRDYDAAGTLTKETILTGASNGEVDPALFDPPANYKGKDLY
;
A
#
# COMPACT_ATOMS: atom_id res chain seq x y z
N MET A 1 39.21 -37.40 56.42
CA MET A 1 38.17 -36.38 56.18
C MET A 1 38.32 -35.89 54.76
N ASN A 2 37.57 -36.48 53.80
CA ASN A 2 37.61 -36.14 52.41
C ASN A 2 36.58 -35.01 52.14
N LYS A 3 37.09 -33.87 51.66
CA LYS A 3 36.22 -32.78 51.17
C LYS A 3 36.00 -32.96 49.65
N THR A 4 34.78 -33.38 49.29
CA THR A 4 34.36 -33.48 47.91
C THR A 4 33.92 -32.08 47.45
N ASN A 5 34.66 -31.48 46.52
CA ASN A 5 34.26 -30.23 45.88
C ASN A 5 33.24 -30.55 44.76
N VAL A 6 32.01 -30.11 44.95
CA VAL A 6 30.98 -30.15 43.91
C VAL A 6 31.15 -28.90 43.03
N LEU A 7 31.57 -29.10 41.77
CA LEU A 7 31.65 -28.07 40.77
C LEU A 7 30.24 -27.91 40.15
N VAL A 8 29.58 -26.80 40.45
CA VAL A 8 28.30 -26.42 39.82
C VAL A 8 28.62 -25.72 38.52
N ILE A 9 28.39 -26.39 37.38
CA ILE A 9 28.46 -25.77 36.03
C ILE A 9 27.13 -25.11 35.80
N VAL A 10 27.12 -23.77 35.90
CA VAL A 10 26.00 -22.95 35.46
C VAL A 10 26.09 -22.79 33.94
N SER A 11 25.33 -23.60 33.20
CA SER A 11 25.12 -23.42 31.76
C SER A 11 24.26 -22.19 31.54
N SER A 12 24.89 -21.10 31.18
CA SER A 12 24.19 -19.91 30.67
C SER A 12 23.63 -20.24 29.30
N ILE A 13 22.34 -20.49 29.20
CA ILE A 13 21.62 -20.57 27.93
C ILE A 13 21.55 -19.13 27.40
N LEU A 14 22.41 -18.79 26.46
CA LEU A 14 22.29 -17.61 25.61
C LEU A 14 21.07 -17.87 24.72
N ILE A 15 19.93 -17.30 25.07
CA ILE A 15 18.79 -17.18 24.16
C ILE A 15 19.22 -16.12 23.15
N SER A 16 19.79 -16.58 22.01
CA SER A 16 19.91 -15.74 20.83
C SER A 16 18.49 -15.44 20.36
N THR A 17 17.97 -14.27 20.63
CA THR A 17 16.88 -13.73 19.84
C THR A 17 17.45 -13.62 18.44
N ALA A 18 16.97 -14.44 17.52
CA ALA A 18 17.26 -14.26 16.11
C ALA A 18 16.70 -12.89 15.76
N ALA A 19 17.57 -11.90 15.62
CA ALA A 19 17.18 -10.64 15.01
C ALA A 19 16.82 -10.98 13.57
N SER A 20 15.57 -10.79 13.19
CA SER A 20 15.17 -10.91 11.81
C SER A 20 15.72 -9.70 11.05
N ALA A 21 16.26 -9.93 9.88
CA ALA A 21 16.74 -8.86 9.02
C ALA A 21 15.54 -8.39 8.19
N GLY A 22 15.24 -7.12 8.25
CA GLY A 22 14.22 -6.49 7.43
C GLY A 22 14.81 -5.42 6.54
N SER A 23 14.00 -4.90 5.63
CA SER A 23 14.36 -3.81 4.73
C SER A 23 13.58 -2.55 5.05
N VAL A 24 14.26 -1.41 4.91
CA VAL A 24 13.68 -0.08 5.09
C VAL A 24 13.91 0.74 3.84
N LEU A 25 12.83 1.30 3.27
CA LEU A 25 12.90 2.29 2.21
C LEU A 25 12.40 3.64 2.71
N GLU A 26 13.12 4.69 2.37
CA GLU A 26 12.73 6.07 2.61
C GLU A 26 12.43 6.76 1.28
N LEU A 27 11.25 7.37 1.16
CA LEU A 27 10.84 8.09 -0.02
C LEU A 27 10.41 9.51 0.35
N ALA A 28 10.72 10.47 -0.52
CA ALA A 28 10.17 11.80 -0.46
C ALA A 28 9.02 11.92 -1.46
N THR A 29 7.94 12.62 -1.05
CA THR A 29 6.80 12.93 -1.91
C THR A 29 6.65 14.42 -2.08
N ARG A 30 6.22 14.86 -3.28
CA ARG A 30 5.90 16.25 -3.59
C ARG A 30 4.61 16.29 -4.40
N GLU A 31 3.62 17.04 -3.93
CA GLU A 31 2.39 17.30 -4.68
C GLU A 31 2.36 18.75 -5.14
N PHE A 32 2.25 18.96 -6.45
CA PHE A 32 2.32 20.26 -7.09
C PHE A 32 0.95 20.91 -7.35
N LYS A 33 -0.08 20.47 -6.63
CA LYS A 33 -1.46 21.01 -6.75
C LYS A 33 -1.62 22.43 -6.26
N GLN A 34 -0.64 22.93 -5.50
CA GLN A 34 -0.60 24.29 -4.93
C GLN A 34 0.83 24.81 -4.87
N ASP A 35 1.00 26.12 -4.68
CA ASP A 35 2.29 26.79 -4.49
C ASP A 35 2.33 27.41 -3.05
N PRO A 36 3.26 27.00 -2.16
CA PRO A 36 4.29 25.97 -2.37
C PRO A 36 3.72 24.54 -2.44
N PRO A 37 4.45 23.60 -3.05
CA PRO A 37 4.06 22.20 -3.11
C PRO A 37 3.89 21.57 -1.72
N ILE A 38 2.97 20.61 -1.59
CA ILE A 38 2.86 19.77 -0.40
C ILE A 38 4.05 18.79 -0.40
N LEU A 39 4.81 18.79 0.68
CA LEU A 39 5.94 17.88 0.88
C LEU A 39 5.57 16.81 1.90
N GLY A 40 6.03 15.60 1.66
CA GLY A 40 5.83 14.49 2.57
C GLY A 40 6.98 13.48 2.51
N THR A 41 6.98 12.56 3.46
CA THR A 41 7.86 11.40 3.50
C THR A 41 7.03 10.14 3.62
N VAL A 42 7.55 9.05 3.05
CA VAL A 42 7.02 7.70 3.19
C VAL A 42 8.17 6.82 3.64
N HIS A 43 7.96 6.10 4.75
CA HIS A 43 8.87 5.07 5.22
C HIS A 43 8.18 3.72 5.05
N ILE A 44 8.85 2.78 4.42
CA ILE A 44 8.38 1.41 4.25
C ILE A 44 9.37 0.52 4.99
N THR A 45 8.90 -0.17 6.01
CA THR A 45 9.67 -1.17 6.74
C THR A 45 9.03 -2.53 6.51
N THR A 46 9.82 -3.53 6.18
CA THR A 46 9.34 -4.89 5.95
C THR A 46 10.16 -5.89 6.75
N GLU A 47 9.50 -6.96 7.15
CA GLU A 47 10.11 -8.13 7.77
C GLU A 47 9.27 -9.35 7.39
N ASP A 48 9.87 -10.34 6.75
CA ASP A 48 9.17 -11.51 6.22
C ASP A 48 7.95 -11.10 5.34
N SER A 49 6.74 -11.52 5.74
CA SER A 49 5.48 -11.19 5.05
C SER A 49 4.77 -9.95 5.60
N SER A 50 5.38 -9.24 6.54
CA SER A 50 4.79 -8.08 7.18
C SER A 50 5.37 -6.77 6.63
N SER A 51 4.56 -5.73 6.58
CA SER A 51 4.97 -4.41 6.13
C SER A 51 4.37 -3.32 7.00
N HIS A 52 5.17 -2.30 7.29
CA HIS A 52 4.74 -1.06 7.94
C HIS A 52 5.02 0.11 7.00
N LEU A 53 3.97 0.80 6.60
CA LEU A 53 4.01 2.00 5.78
C LEU A 53 3.67 3.20 6.65
N GLU A 54 4.61 4.08 6.85
CA GLU A 54 4.44 5.33 7.59
C GLU A 54 4.43 6.50 6.63
N ILE A 55 3.37 7.30 6.64
CA ILE A 55 3.19 8.47 5.77
C ILE A 55 3.13 9.72 6.65
N LYS A 56 3.98 10.68 6.37
CA LYS A 56 4.01 11.96 7.06
C LYS A 56 3.99 13.11 6.07
N SER A 57 2.98 13.97 6.18
CA SER A 57 2.96 15.25 5.47
C SER A 57 3.77 16.30 6.25
N ILE A 58 4.76 16.91 5.59
CA ILE A 58 5.58 17.97 6.20
C ILE A 58 4.80 19.29 6.21
N SER A 59 3.91 19.49 5.22
CA SER A 59 3.21 20.74 5.00
C SER A 59 1.95 20.90 5.86
N SER A 60 1.21 19.81 6.15
CA SER A 60 -0.05 19.83 6.90
C SER A 60 0.08 19.27 8.32
N ASN A 61 1.23 18.72 8.68
CA ASN A 61 1.50 18.02 9.94
C ASN A 61 0.57 16.82 10.17
N GLU A 62 -0.05 16.32 9.11
CA GLU A 62 -0.84 15.08 9.13
C GLU A 62 0.07 13.88 9.02
N SER A 63 -0.20 12.86 9.80
CA SER A 63 0.56 11.62 9.78
C SER A 63 -0.35 10.41 9.96
N GLY A 64 -0.05 9.35 9.24
CA GLY A 64 -0.79 8.11 9.32
C GLY A 64 0.09 6.93 8.94
N GLY A 65 -0.26 5.77 9.47
CA GLY A 65 0.44 4.54 9.19
C GLY A 65 -0.52 3.45 8.72
N LEU A 66 0.04 2.49 8.01
CA LEU A 66 -0.64 1.25 7.65
C LEU A 66 0.32 0.10 7.93
N ILE A 67 -0.10 -0.81 8.78
CA ILE A 67 0.62 -2.05 9.03
C ILE A 67 -0.15 -3.18 8.36
N TYR A 68 0.53 -3.99 7.59
CA TYR A 68 0.05 -5.30 7.17
C TYR A 68 0.79 -6.36 7.97
N ASN A 69 0.07 -7.20 8.69
CA ASN A 69 0.63 -8.35 9.37
C ASN A 69 0.30 -9.62 8.58
N GLY A 70 1.31 -10.18 7.93
CA GLY A 70 1.14 -11.34 7.05
C GLY A 70 0.76 -12.62 7.78
N GLU A 71 1.18 -12.80 9.02
CA GLU A 71 0.82 -13.97 9.83
C GLU A 71 -0.66 -13.94 10.25
N ARG A 72 -1.15 -12.77 10.68
CA ARG A 72 -2.54 -12.56 11.12
C ARG A 72 -3.48 -12.25 9.96
N LYS A 73 -2.96 -11.94 8.77
CA LYS A 73 -3.71 -11.50 7.58
C LYS A 73 -4.66 -10.35 7.90
N GLU A 74 -4.12 -9.32 8.51
CA GLU A 74 -4.86 -8.14 8.93
C GLU A 74 -4.13 -6.86 8.53
N ILE A 75 -4.90 -5.82 8.28
CA ILE A 75 -4.40 -4.45 8.11
C ILE A 75 -4.73 -3.67 9.37
N ILE A 76 -3.76 -2.89 9.84
CA ILE A 76 -3.95 -1.93 10.92
C ILE A 76 -3.74 -0.54 10.33
N ALA A 77 -4.82 0.23 10.26
CA ALA A 77 -4.74 1.63 9.85
C ALA A 77 -4.55 2.52 11.08
N ILE A 78 -3.54 3.38 11.06
CA ILE A 78 -3.13 4.22 12.19
C ILE A 78 -3.40 5.68 11.87
N ASP A 79 -4.10 6.37 12.77
CA ASP A 79 -4.29 7.81 12.79
C ASP A 79 -3.47 8.39 13.95
N HIS A 80 -2.31 8.95 13.63
CA HIS A 80 -1.40 9.51 14.64
C HIS A 80 -1.94 10.80 15.26
N ASP A 81 -2.75 11.57 14.52
CA ASP A 81 -3.29 12.84 14.99
C ASP A 81 -4.34 12.60 16.08
N ARG A 82 -5.12 11.52 15.96
CA ARG A 82 -6.12 11.12 16.94
C ARG A 82 -5.62 10.11 17.96
N GLN A 83 -4.43 9.54 17.73
CA GLN A 83 -3.87 8.42 18.51
C GLN A 83 -4.86 7.23 18.53
N GLU A 84 -5.41 6.91 17.38
CA GLU A 84 -6.37 5.83 17.17
C GLU A 84 -5.86 4.87 16.10
N TYR A 85 -6.33 3.62 16.16
CA TYR A 85 -6.08 2.65 15.11
C TYR A 85 -7.31 1.79 14.86
N TYR A 86 -7.40 1.25 13.65
CA TYR A 86 -8.47 0.38 13.17
C TYR A 86 -7.87 -0.91 12.66
N VAL A 87 -8.35 -2.05 13.14
CA VAL A 87 -7.93 -3.37 12.64
C VAL A 87 -8.93 -3.84 11.61
N ILE A 88 -8.45 -4.25 10.45
CA ILE A 88 -9.25 -4.74 9.32
C ILE A 88 -8.79 -6.16 9.03
N THR A 89 -9.63 -7.13 9.36
CA THR A 89 -9.38 -8.55 9.09
C THR A 89 -10.13 -9.02 7.85
N GLN A 90 -9.70 -10.14 7.26
CA GLN A 90 -10.43 -10.76 6.16
C GLN A 90 -11.88 -11.10 6.54
N GLU A 91 -12.10 -11.58 7.76
CA GLU A 91 -13.45 -11.91 8.25
C GLU A 91 -14.38 -10.68 8.27
N GLN A 92 -13.87 -9.53 8.71
CA GLN A 92 -14.63 -8.28 8.71
C GLN A 92 -14.94 -7.82 7.28
N ILE A 93 -13.99 -7.97 6.36
CA ILE A 93 -14.19 -7.66 4.94
C ILE A 93 -15.31 -8.52 4.35
N ASP A 94 -15.27 -9.82 4.58
CA ASP A 94 -16.27 -10.76 4.07
C ASP A 94 -17.66 -10.46 4.66
N LEU A 95 -17.73 -10.10 5.94
CA LEU A 95 -18.96 -9.70 6.60
C LEU A 95 -19.56 -8.44 5.97
N ILE A 96 -18.75 -7.40 5.77
CA ILE A 96 -19.19 -6.14 5.15
C ILE A 96 -19.65 -6.38 3.71
N ALA A 97 -18.86 -7.14 2.95
CA ALA A 97 -19.20 -7.47 1.57
C ALA A 97 -20.55 -8.21 1.47
N GLY A 98 -20.81 -9.16 2.38
CA GLY A 98 -22.09 -9.85 2.48
C GLY A 98 -23.25 -8.92 2.79
N GLN A 99 -23.08 -7.98 3.72
CA GLN A 99 -24.11 -7.00 4.06
C GLN A 99 -24.43 -6.06 2.89
N ILE A 100 -23.40 -5.62 2.16
CA ILE A 100 -23.57 -4.78 0.97
C ILE A 100 -24.28 -5.57 -0.14
N GLU A 101 -23.90 -6.84 -0.36
CA GLU A 101 -24.56 -7.69 -1.35
C GLU A 101 -26.06 -7.87 -1.04
N GLU A 102 -26.41 -8.07 0.24
CA GLU A 102 -27.81 -8.18 0.67
C GLU A 102 -28.56 -6.88 0.46
N ALA A 103 -28.01 -5.75 0.88
CA ALA A 103 -28.59 -4.44 0.66
C ALA A 103 -28.79 -4.11 -0.84
N MET A 104 -27.84 -4.52 -1.69
CA MET A 104 -27.96 -4.36 -3.15
C MET A 104 -29.09 -5.22 -3.72
N LYS A 105 -29.25 -6.48 -3.28
CA LYS A 105 -30.36 -7.35 -3.68
C LYS A 105 -31.73 -6.77 -3.29
N GLU A 106 -31.84 -6.24 -2.05
CA GLU A 106 -33.07 -5.58 -1.60
C GLU A 106 -33.39 -4.34 -2.43
N MET A 107 -32.36 -3.55 -2.73
CA MET A 107 -32.50 -2.37 -3.57
C MET A 107 -32.92 -2.72 -5.00
N GLU A 108 -32.32 -3.74 -5.63
CA GLU A 108 -32.72 -4.21 -6.96
C GLU A 108 -34.17 -4.73 -6.96
N ALA A 109 -34.56 -5.45 -5.91
CA ALA A 109 -35.94 -5.90 -5.74
C ALA A 109 -36.92 -4.73 -5.61
N ALA A 110 -36.56 -3.68 -4.88
CA ALA A 110 -37.36 -2.47 -4.77
C ALA A 110 -37.45 -1.72 -6.12
N LEU A 111 -36.35 -1.58 -6.86
CA LEU A 111 -36.32 -1.01 -8.21
C LEU A 111 -37.19 -1.80 -9.21
N ALA A 112 -37.19 -3.13 -9.08
CA ALA A 112 -38.00 -3.99 -9.96
C ALA A 112 -39.52 -3.75 -9.80
N GLN A 113 -39.96 -3.30 -8.63
CA GLN A 113 -41.35 -2.99 -8.33
C GLN A 113 -41.77 -1.57 -8.78
N MET A 114 -40.83 -0.72 -9.18
CA MET A 114 -41.10 0.64 -9.63
C MET A 114 -41.57 0.64 -11.11
N PRO A 115 -42.43 1.63 -11.50
CA PRO A 115 -42.74 1.90 -12.91
C PRO A 115 -41.44 2.18 -13.71
N PRO A 116 -41.39 1.81 -15.02
CA PRO A 116 -40.17 1.90 -15.83
C PRO A 116 -39.49 3.29 -15.81
N GLU A 117 -40.28 4.36 -15.89
CA GLU A 117 -39.76 5.73 -15.90
C GLU A 117 -39.11 6.13 -14.54
N GLN A 118 -39.73 5.72 -13.42
CA GLN A 118 -39.22 5.99 -12.08
C GLN A 118 -37.96 5.14 -11.80
N ARG A 119 -37.91 3.89 -12.31
CA ARG A 119 -36.75 3.01 -12.19
C ARG A 119 -35.53 3.58 -12.89
N GLU A 120 -35.69 4.10 -14.12
CA GLU A 120 -34.59 4.72 -14.86
C GLU A 120 -34.08 5.98 -14.16
N PHE A 121 -34.98 6.81 -13.64
CA PHE A 121 -34.61 8.00 -12.87
C PHE A 121 -33.85 7.62 -11.58
N ALA A 122 -34.36 6.64 -10.82
CA ALA A 122 -33.70 6.17 -9.60
C ALA A 122 -32.30 5.62 -9.89
N ARG A 123 -32.14 4.84 -10.99
CA ARG A 123 -30.83 4.31 -11.42
C ARG A 123 -29.86 5.43 -11.77
N LYS A 124 -30.26 6.43 -12.53
CA LYS A 124 -29.43 7.61 -12.85
C LYS A 124 -29.02 8.41 -11.60
N MET A 125 -29.95 8.54 -10.63
CA MET A 125 -29.63 9.23 -9.37
C MET A 125 -28.62 8.44 -8.52
N MET A 126 -28.68 7.11 -8.56
CA MET A 126 -27.72 6.24 -7.88
C MET A 126 -26.33 6.32 -8.54
N GLU A 127 -26.28 6.21 -9.87
CA GLU A 127 -25.04 6.36 -10.64
C GLU A 127 -24.38 7.72 -10.41
N ALA A 128 -25.19 8.79 -10.26
CA ALA A 128 -24.68 10.14 -9.96
C ALA A 128 -24.17 10.29 -8.51
N ARG A 129 -24.73 9.52 -7.55
CA ARG A 129 -24.32 9.57 -6.14
C ARG A 129 -23.17 8.61 -5.81
N MET A 130 -23.03 7.57 -6.58
CA MET A 130 -21.86 6.68 -6.56
C MET A 130 -21.14 6.87 -7.90
N PRO A 131 -20.37 7.94 -8.08
CA PRO A 131 -19.54 8.06 -9.26
C PRO A 131 -18.48 6.98 -9.14
N ILE A 132 -18.77 5.78 -9.66
CA ILE A 132 -17.77 4.79 -10.02
C ILE A 132 -17.01 5.45 -11.16
N LYS A 133 -16.11 6.37 -10.80
CA LYS A 133 -15.08 6.80 -11.73
C LYS A 133 -14.24 5.56 -11.94
N LYS A 134 -14.45 4.92 -13.07
CA LYS A 134 -13.43 4.05 -13.66
C LYS A 134 -12.23 4.96 -13.94
N THR A 135 -11.47 5.25 -12.91
CA THR A 135 -10.11 5.75 -13.04
C THR A 135 -9.25 4.54 -13.40
N GLY A 136 -9.73 3.77 -14.40
CA GLY A 136 -9.02 2.61 -14.90
C GLY A 136 -7.75 3.09 -15.58
N PHE A 137 -6.68 3.04 -14.83
CA PHE A 137 -5.33 3.04 -15.38
C PHE A 137 -4.93 1.64 -15.88
N SER A 138 -5.87 0.68 -15.88
CA SER A 138 -5.61 -0.75 -16.19
C SER A 138 -5.10 -1.03 -17.60
N ASP A 139 -5.00 -0.04 -18.47
CA ASP A 139 -4.49 -0.17 -19.85
C ASP A 139 -3.23 0.68 -20.10
N GLY A 140 -2.51 1.07 -19.07
CA GLY A 140 -1.27 1.83 -19.19
C GLY A 140 -0.21 1.02 -19.96
N LYS A 141 0.20 1.51 -21.14
CA LYS A 141 1.29 0.91 -21.92
C LYS A 141 2.62 1.46 -21.45
N LEU A 142 3.53 0.55 -21.10
CA LEU A 142 4.90 0.89 -20.77
C LEU A 142 5.70 1.10 -22.05
N LYS A 143 6.47 2.20 -22.08
CA LYS A 143 7.38 2.52 -23.17
C LYS A 143 8.73 2.96 -22.61
N LYS A 144 9.78 2.18 -22.86
CA LYS A 144 11.15 2.56 -22.50
C LYS A 144 11.56 3.82 -23.26
N THR A 145 12.06 4.83 -22.54
CA THR A 145 12.46 6.12 -23.15
C THR A 145 13.89 6.12 -23.67
N GLY A 146 14.75 5.29 -23.07
CA GLY A 146 16.20 5.29 -23.29
C GLY A 146 16.95 6.31 -22.41
N GLU A 147 16.24 7.06 -21.57
CA GLU A 147 16.83 7.92 -20.54
C GLU A 147 17.18 7.09 -19.31
N THR A 148 18.25 7.46 -18.62
CA THR A 148 18.74 6.83 -17.39
C THR A 148 18.98 7.89 -16.32
N ASP A 149 18.98 7.49 -15.05
CA ASP A 149 19.31 8.35 -13.91
C ASP A 149 20.02 7.52 -12.84
N SER A 150 20.59 8.17 -11.84
CA SER A 150 21.13 7.54 -10.64
C SER A 150 20.53 8.22 -9.41
N ILE A 151 19.71 7.49 -8.64
CA ILE A 151 18.91 8.01 -7.54
C ILE A 151 19.25 7.23 -6.27
N ALA A 152 19.63 7.95 -5.21
CA ALA A 152 20.05 7.36 -3.93
C ALA A 152 21.18 6.31 -4.06
N GLY A 153 21.97 6.38 -5.14
CA GLY A 153 23.07 5.44 -5.43
C GLY A 153 22.69 4.25 -6.31
N TYR A 154 21.45 4.16 -6.77
CA TYR A 154 20.95 3.12 -7.66
C TYR A 154 20.72 3.67 -9.06
N ASP A 155 21.22 2.98 -10.08
CA ASP A 155 20.99 3.32 -11.47
C ASP A 155 19.60 2.83 -11.90
N CYS A 156 18.91 3.61 -12.74
CA CYS A 156 17.59 3.25 -13.21
C CYS A 156 17.32 3.69 -14.65
N ASP A 157 16.44 2.97 -15.33
CA ASP A 157 15.93 3.26 -16.67
C ASP A 157 14.55 3.91 -16.60
N TYR A 158 14.31 4.93 -17.43
CA TYR A 158 12.99 5.58 -17.51
C TYR A 158 12.04 4.89 -18.47
N TYR A 159 10.80 4.77 -18.00
CA TYR A 159 9.64 4.28 -18.76
C TYR A 159 8.50 5.28 -18.66
N ASP A 160 7.93 5.65 -19.82
CA ASP A 160 6.65 6.36 -19.87
C ASP A 160 5.49 5.37 -19.71
N VAL A 161 4.49 5.73 -18.92
CA VAL A 161 3.22 5.02 -18.79
C VAL A 161 2.17 5.82 -19.55
N LEU A 162 1.60 5.20 -20.59
CA LEU A 162 0.74 5.85 -21.55
C LEU A 162 -0.69 5.32 -21.48
N ASN A 163 -1.67 6.23 -21.50
CA ASN A 163 -3.06 5.90 -21.79
C ASN A 163 -3.36 6.35 -23.22
N GLY A 164 -3.43 5.40 -24.14
CA GLY A 164 -3.39 5.69 -25.58
C GLY A 164 -2.06 6.32 -26.00
N GLU A 165 -2.09 7.57 -26.42
CA GLU A 165 -0.89 8.36 -26.77
C GLU A 165 -0.48 9.34 -25.66
N ASN A 166 -1.28 9.50 -24.62
CA ASN A 166 -1.05 10.48 -23.57
C ASN A 166 -0.23 9.88 -22.44
N LYS A 167 0.91 10.50 -22.13
CA LYS A 167 1.68 10.17 -20.93
C LYS A 167 0.96 10.73 -19.70
N PHE A 168 0.67 9.86 -18.74
CA PHE A 168 0.11 10.26 -17.45
C PHE A 168 1.06 9.99 -16.29
N ARG A 169 2.10 9.17 -16.52
CA ARG A 169 3.12 8.84 -15.52
C ARG A 169 4.45 8.57 -16.22
N ASP A 170 5.55 8.80 -15.56
CA ASP A 170 6.80 8.12 -15.84
C ASP A 170 7.38 7.50 -14.56
N ILE A 171 8.18 6.46 -14.77
CA ILE A 171 8.82 5.72 -13.69
C ILE A 171 10.29 5.48 -14.05
N CYS A 172 11.18 5.62 -13.07
CA CYS A 172 12.57 5.20 -13.19
C CYS A 172 12.75 3.91 -12.38
N VAL A 173 13.09 2.82 -13.08
CA VAL A 173 13.12 1.47 -12.53
C VAL A 173 14.55 0.99 -12.44
N THR A 174 14.96 0.52 -11.25
CA THR A 174 16.22 -0.17 -11.00
C THR A 174 16.00 -1.67 -11.00
N ASP A 175 16.96 -2.42 -11.52
CA ASP A 175 16.86 -3.88 -11.59
C ASP A 175 16.91 -4.51 -10.18
N TRP A 176 16.24 -5.65 -10.01
CA TRP A 176 16.24 -6.37 -8.74
C TRP A 176 17.64 -6.82 -8.29
N GLU A 177 18.52 -7.11 -9.25
CA GLU A 177 19.89 -7.54 -8.94
C GLU A 177 20.70 -6.43 -8.27
N ASP A 178 20.39 -5.18 -8.60
CA ASP A 178 21.09 -4.00 -8.10
C ASP A 178 20.39 -3.38 -6.87
N PHE A 179 19.20 -3.88 -6.50
CA PHE A 179 18.38 -3.33 -5.41
C PHE A 179 17.78 -4.42 -4.52
N PRO A 180 18.59 -5.12 -3.72
CA PRO A 180 18.13 -6.22 -2.86
C PRO A 180 17.11 -5.77 -1.81
N GLU A 181 17.23 -4.56 -1.25
CA GLU A 181 16.27 -3.98 -0.32
C GLU A 181 14.88 -3.84 -0.96
N GLY A 182 14.84 -3.39 -2.21
CA GLY A 182 13.61 -3.27 -2.97
C GLY A 182 12.97 -4.60 -3.29
N GLN A 183 13.75 -5.63 -3.53
CA GLN A 183 13.26 -6.98 -3.77
C GLN A 183 12.52 -7.54 -2.54
N GLU A 184 13.09 -7.36 -1.36
CA GLU A 184 12.48 -7.80 -0.11
C GLU A 184 11.18 -7.05 0.17
N VAL A 185 11.20 -5.70 0.03
CA VAL A 185 10.00 -4.86 0.16
C VAL A 185 8.93 -5.27 -0.85
N ALA A 186 9.29 -5.55 -2.11
CA ALA A 186 8.32 -5.97 -3.11
C ALA A 186 7.68 -7.32 -2.74
N GLY A 187 8.43 -8.26 -2.15
CA GLY A 187 7.90 -9.53 -1.65
C GLY A 187 6.86 -9.33 -0.56
N ALA A 188 7.16 -8.54 0.47
CA ALA A 188 6.23 -8.23 1.55
C ALA A 188 5.00 -7.43 1.04
N MET A 189 5.21 -6.50 0.11
CA MET A 189 4.12 -5.74 -0.50
C MET A 189 3.25 -6.58 -1.42
N GLN A 190 3.76 -7.68 -2.00
CA GLN A 190 2.94 -8.61 -2.77
C GLN A 190 1.90 -9.30 -1.88
N GLU A 191 2.26 -9.72 -0.68
CA GLU A 191 1.32 -10.30 0.29
C GLU A 191 0.20 -9.30 0.65
N LEU A 192 0.55 -8.04 0.87
CA LEU A 192 -0.43 -6.96 1.06
C LEU A 192 -1.30 -6.78 -0.20
N GLY A 193 -0.71 -6.84 -1.38
CA GLY A 193 -1.40 -6.76 -2.66
C GLY A 193 -2.43 -7.88 -2.85
N ASP A 194 -2.07 -9.11 -2.48
CA ASP A 194 -2.98 -10.27 -2.51
C ASP A 194 -4.14 -10.10 -1.50
N PHE A 195 -3.87 -9.56 -0.32
CA PHE A 195 -4.92 -9.21 0.64
C PHE A 195 -5.91 -8.20 0.04
N PHE A 196 -5.43 -7.15 -0.61
CA PHE A 196 -6.28 -6.17 -1.29
C PHE A 196 -7.02 -6.76 -2.50
N ALA A 197 -6.42 -7.71 -3.23
CA ALA A 197 -7.09 -8.40 -4.32
C ALA A 197 -8.28 -9.23 -3.81
N ASN A 198 -8.11 -9.93 -2.69
CA ASN A 198 -9.18 -10.69 -2.05
C ASN A 198 -10.30 -9.76 -1.57
N MET A 199 -9.96 -8.63 -0.95
CA MET A 199 -10.93 -7.62 -0.55
C MET A 199 -11.72 -7.09 -1.75
N ARG A 200 -11.06 -6.79 -2.87
CA ARG A 200 -11.73 -6.37 -4.10
C ARG A 200 -12.68 -7.43 -4.63
N GLU A 201 -12.28 -8.71 -4.64
CA GLU A 201 -13.15 -9.81 -5.08
C GLU A 201 -14.40 -9.90 -4.20
N ALA A 202 -14.26 -9.78 -2.88
CA ALA A 202 -15.36 -9.75 -1.95
C ALA A 202 -16.36 -8.61 -2.27
N PHE A 203 -15.84 -7.42 -2.63
CA PHE A 203 -16.66 -6.26 -2.97
C PHE A 203 -17.08 -6.16 -4.45
N ALA A 204 -16.50 -6.94 -5.37
CA ALA A 204 -16.80 -6.87 -6.79
C ALA A 204 -18.28 -7.15 -7.11
N LYS A 205 -18.92 -8.03 -6.33
CA LYS A 205 -20.33 -8.37 -6.45
C LYS A 205 -21.25 -7.23 -5.97
N SER A 206 -20.75 -6.32 -5.16
CA SER A 206 -21.50 -5.22 -4.55
C SER A 206 -21.38 -3.87 -5.26
N GLY A 207 -20.82 -3.84 -6.49
CA GLY A 207 -20.74 -2.63 -7.32
C GLY A 207 -19.47 -1.82 -7.20
N GLY A 208 -18.44 -2.39 -6.60
CA GLY A 208 -17.07 -1.97 -6.79
C GLY A 208 -16.51 -0.98 -5.77
N PHE A 209 -15.29 -1.27 -5.35
CA PHE A 209 -14.37 -0.33 -4.74
C PHE A 209 -13.19 -0.12 -5.70
N ASP A 210 -13.18 1.00 -6.43
CA ASP A 210 -12.15 1.35 -7.41
C ASP A 210 -10.87 1.96 -6.75
N LEU A 211 -10.82 1.95 -5.40
CA LEU A 211 -9.75 2.61 -4.65
C LEU A 211 -8.38 1.89 -4.74
N MET A 212 -8.34 0.69 -5.31
CA MET A 212 -7.14 -0.18 -5.26
C MET A 212 -6.46 -0.45 -6.59
N ASP A 213 -7.00 0.06 -7.69
CA ASP A 213 -6.44 -0.19 -9.02
C ASP A 213 -4.99 0.31 -9.14
N SER A 214 -4.65 1.45 -8.53
CA SER A 214 -3.31 2.04 -8.62
C SER A 214 -2.20 1.20 -7.95
N GLN A 215 -2.52 0.46 -6.90
CA GLN A 215 -1.54 -0.40 -6.21
C GLN A 215 -1.24 -1.65 -7.04
N GLN A 216 -2.27 -2.27 -7.59
CA GLN A 216 -2.11 -3.46 -8.45
C GLN A 216 -1.33 -3.13 -9.73
N GLU A 217 -1.53 -1.95 -10.31
CA GLU A 217 -0.76 -1.50 -11.45
C GLU A 217 0.73 -1.40 -11.14
N MET A 218 1.07 -0.85 -9.97
CA MET A 218 2.47 -0.75 -9.56
C MET A 218 3.13 -2.13 -9.46
N PHE A 219 2.45 -3.12 -8.87
CA PHE A 219 2.95 -4.50 -8.81
C PHE A 219 3.06 -5.14 -10.20
N ALA A 220 2.09 -4.88 -11.08
CA ALA A 220 2.15 -5.35 -12.45
C ALA A 220 3.36 -4.78 -13.20
N TYR A 221 3.64 -3.49 -13.04
CA TYR A 221 4.83 -2.84 -13.64
C TYR A 221 6.12 -3.41 -13.07
N MET A 222 6.25 -3.58 -11.76
CA MET A 222 7.42 -4.18 -11.13
C MET A 222 7.70 -5.58 -11.69
N LYS A 223 6.66 -6.38 -11.87
CA LYS A 223 6.78 -7.73 -12.43
C LYS A 223 7.13 -7.72 -13.92
N GLU A 224 6.51 -6.83 -14.71
CA GLU A 224 6.76 -6.72 -16.15
C GLU A 224 8.18 -6.21 -16.45
N LEU A 225 8.64 -5.23 -15.67
CA LEU A 225 9.94 -4.58 -15.87
C LEU A 225 11.10 -5.29 -15.16
N GLY A 226 10.81 -6.23 -14.25
CA GLY A 226 11.82 -6.97 -13.50
C GLY A 226 12.62 -6.09 -12.53
N GLY A 227 11.98 -5.04 -11.96
CA GLY A 227 12.67 -4.10 -11.08
C GLY A 227 11.73 -3.28 -10.21
N TYR A 228 12.31 -2.38 -9.40
CA TYR A 228 11.59 -1.52 -8.47
C TYR A 228 11.60 -0.06 -8.96
N PRO A 229 10.44 0.65 -8.97
CA PRO A 229 10.38 2.06 -9.33
C PRO A 229 10.90 2.94 -8.19
N ILE A 230 12.13 3.44 -8.34
CA ILE A 230 12.76 4.33 -7.37
C ILE A 230 12.40 5.80 -7.56
N ARG A 231 11.73 6.14 -8.67
CA ARG A 231 11.11 7.44 -8.92
C ARG A 231 9.84 7.26 -9.72
N THR A 232 8.80 7.98 -9.32
CA THR A 232 7.51 8.03 -10.03
C THR A 232 7.08 9.48 -10.15
N ARG A 233 6.63 9.90 -11.34
CA ARG A 233 6.09 11.23 -11.61
C ARG A 233 4.75 11.11 -12.29
N ASP A 234 3.71 11.71 -11.71
CA ASP A 234 2.35 11.74 -12.25
C ASP A 234 2.07 13.07 -12.95
N TYR A 235 1.39 13.01 -14.08
CA TYR A 235 1.04 14.17 -14.91
C TYR A 235 -0.47 14.26 -15.10
N ASP A 236 -0.97 15.49 -15.20
CA ASP A 236 -2.35 15.74 -15.61
C ASP A 236 -2.55 15.60 -17.13
N ALA A 237 -3.78 15.76 -17.59
CA ALA A 237 -4.11 15.69 -19.01
C ALA A 237 -3.45 16.77 -19.87
N ALA A 238 -2.94 17.86 -19.28
CA ALA A 238 -2.19 18.91 -19.94
C ALA A 238 -0.67 18.61 -19.98
N GLY A 239 -0.22 17.50 -19.38
CA GLY A 239 1.18 17.13 -19.26
C GLY A 239 1.92 17.88 -18.14
N THR A 240 1.18 18.50 -17.20
CA THR A 240 1.76 19.18 -16.05
C THR A 240 2.05 18.19 -14.94
N LEU A 241 3.25 18.26 -14.36
CA LEU A 241 3.63 17.43 -13.21
C LEU A 241 2.74 17.75 -12.00
N THR A 242 2.06 16.73 -11.48
CA THR A 242 1.13 16.86 -10.34
C THR A 242 1.65 16.23 -9.06
N LYS A 243 2.46 15.15 -9.18
CA LYS A 243 3.04 14.45 -8.03
C LYS A 243 4.37 13.83 -8.42
N GLU A 244 5.30 13.82 -7.49
CA GLU A 244 6.56 13.08 -7.57
C GLU A 244 6.75 12.27 -6.29
N THR A 245 7.21 11.04 -6.45
CA THR A 245 7.71 10.19 -5.36
C THR A 245 9.09 9.71 -5.75
N ILE A 246 10.08 9.87 -4.88
CA ILE A 246 11.47 9.54 -5.16
C ILE A 246 12.12 8.86 -3.95
N LEU A 247 12.89 7.81 -4.19
CA LEU A 247 13.71 7.14 -3.19
C LEU A 247 14.78 8.11 -2.67
N THR A 248 14.93 8.20 -1.37
CA THR A 248 15.96 9.01 -0.70
C THR A 248 16.95 8.16 0.08
N GLY A 249 16.57 6.92 0.43
CA GLY A 249 17.41 5.98 1.12
C GLY A 249 16.83 4.56 1.10
N ALA A 250 17.72 3.57 1.21
CA ALA A 250 17.36 2.17 1.42
C ALA A 250 18.41 1.53 2.32
N SER A 251 17.99 0.61 3.18
CA SER A 251 18.90 -0.14 4.06
C SER A 251 18.28 -1.47 4.47
N ASN A 252 19.16 -2.46 4.69
CA ASN A 252 18.82 -3.71 5.35
C ASN A 252 19.39 -3.69 6.76
N GLY A 253 18.67 -4.23 7.72
CA GLY A 253 19.12 -4.27 9.10
C GLY A 253 18.14 -4.95 10.05
N GLU A 254 18.47 -4.88 11.33
CA GLU A 254 17.59 -5.34 12.39
C GLU A 254 16.39 -4.40 12.51
N VAL A 255 15.19 -4.96 12.41
CA VAL A 255 13.92 -4.24 12.53
C VAL A 255 13.30 -4.57 13.88
N ASP A 256 12.73 -3.57 14.54
CA ASP A 256 11.98 -3.77 15.79
C ASP A 256 10.62 -4.44 15.46
N PRO A 257 10.36 -5.67 15.91
CA PRO A 257 9.08 -6.35 15.66
C PRO A 257 7.86 -5.58 16.17
N ALA A 258 8.04 -4.70 17.15
CA ALA A 258 6.95 -3.84 17.66
C ALA A 258 6.42 -2.85 16.61
N LEU A 259 7.14 -2.62 15.51
CA LEU A 259 6.67 -1.81 14.39
C LEU A 259 5.49 -2.44 13.64
N PHE A 260 5.31 -3.76 13.76
CA PHE A 260 4.22 -4.49 13.10
C PHE A 260 3.00 -4.73 14.02
N ASP A 261 2.98 -4.05 15.17
CA ASP A 261 1.86 -4.01 16.09
C ASP A 261 1.34 -2.56 16.24
N PRO A 262 0.06 -2.37 16.62
CA PRO A 262 -0.45 -1.03 16.86
C PRO A 262 0.32 -0.36 18.01
N PRO A 263 0.59 0.96 17.95
CA PRO A 263 1.26 1.67 19.02
C PRO A 263 0.55 1.47 20.37
N ALA A 264 1.29 1.05 21.40
CA ALA A 264 0.75 0.62 22.70
C ALA A 264 -0.09 1.68 23.43
N ASN A 265 0.14 2.98 23.14
CA ASN A 265 -0.57 4.10 23.74
C ASN A 265 -1.76 4.60 22.89
N TYR A 266 -2.07 3.94 21.75
CA TYR A 266 -3.18 4.30 20.87
C TYR A 266 -4.43 3.50 21.25
N LYS A 267 -5.58 4.06 20.90
CA LYS A 267 -6.87 3.46 21.18
C LYS A 267 -7.39 2.71 19.96
N GLY A 268 -7.60 1.39 20.13
CA GLY A 268 -8.31 0.60 19.12
C GLY A 268 -9.75 1.06 18.96
N LYS A 269 -10.20 1.14 17.74
CA LYS A 269 -11.56 1.50 17.34
C LYS A 269 -12.15 0.41 16.47
N ASP A 270 -13.45 0.20 16.63
CA ASP A 270 -14.21 -0.62 15.72
C ASP A 270 -14.50 0.17 14.44
N LEU A 271 -14.64 -0.54 13.32
CA LEU A 271 -14.98 0.07 12.03
C LEU A 271 -16.44 0.54 11.94
N TYR A 272 -17.25 0.24 12.97
CA TYR A 272 -18.69 0.54 13.05
C TYR A 272 -19.05 1.31 14.33
#